data_83cebd37807b99b931c19233a2f659bc
#
_entry.id   83cebd37807b99b931c19233a2f659bc
#
_cell.length_a   1.000
_cell.length_b   1.000
_cell.length_c   1.000
_cell.angle_alpha   90.00
_cell.angle_beta   90.00
_cell.angle_gamma   90.00
#
_symmetry.space_group_name_H-M   'P 1'
#
loop_
_entity.id
_entity.type
_entity.pdbx_description
1 polymer ?
#
loop_
_entity_poly.entity_id
_entity_poly.type
_entity_poly.pdbx_seq_one_letter_code
_entity_poly.pdbx_strand_id
1 'polypeptide(L)'
;MKMKLCSINMAKNCHIILSICFLYSFTISTASIQEHPSEPIISRFQQYLQIDTAQPTPHYYQAADFIISQANSISLESQTIEFVKGKPVVLLKWPGSDPSLPSVLLNSHTDIVPSEHEKWNHHPLSAYLDSQGNVFARGSQDMKCVGMQYLEAIRRLKASGFQPLRSVYLSFVPDEEIGGHDGAEKFAESDVFEKLNVGIVLDEGLASPNENYRAFYAERSPWWLVIKAIGAPGHGAKLYDNTAVENLMKSIESIRKFRASQFDLVKAGLKEEGEVVSVNMAFLKSGTPSPTGFVMNLQPSEAEAGFDIRIPPTADCKSLERRIAEEWAPASRNMTFRFIQKMAVLDKSGKPLITSTDSSNPWWNLLEEAVKRANGKLGKPEIFPASTDARYFRDQGLPAIGFSPMANTPILLHDHNEFLNIAEYLKGIEVYESIIKAYTSYTGHARSGTEGCCDR
;
A
#
# COMPACT_ATOMS: atom_id res chain seq x y z
N MET A 1 -28.07 -78.11 -2.92
CA MET A 1 -28.08 -79.54 -2.55
C MET A 1 -27.40 -79.74 -1.23
N LYS A 2 -28.22 -80.17 -0.22
CA LYS A 2 -27.92 -80.87 1.06
C LYS A 2 -26.67 -80.43 1.82
N MET A 3 -26.88 -79.72 2.97
CA MET A 3 -27.06 -80.24 4.32
C MET A 3 -26.08 -81.31 4.77
N LYS A 4 -25.34 -81.05 5.84
CA LYS A 4 -25.47 -81.82 7.10
C LYS A 4 -24.72 -81.20 8.27
N LEU A 5 -25.47 -80.97 9.33
CA LEU A 5 -25.04 -80.80 10.74
C LEU A 5 -24.28 -82.05 11.22
N CYS A 6 -23.38 -81.88 12.15
CA CYS A 6 -23.23 -82.80 13.27
C CYS A 6 -22.68 -82.09 14.51
N SER A 7 -23.48 -82.09 15.51
CA SER A 7 -23.19 -81.80 16.91
C SER A 7 -22.59 -83.01 17.61
N ILE A 8 -21.88 -82.81 18.73
CA ILE A 8 -21.85 -83.66 19.99
C ILE A 8 -20.73 -83.08 20.88
N ASN A 9 -21.08 -82.41 21.92
CA ASN A 9 -21.25 -82.79 23.34
C ASN A 9 -19.95 -83.05 24.18
N MET A 10 -19.88 -82.16 25.18
CA MET A 10 -19.58 -82.32 26.62
C MET A 10 -18.33 -83.15 27.10
N ALA A 11 -17.49 -82.47 27.91
CA ALA A 11 -17.46 -82.64 29.37
C ALA A 11 -16.22 -82.00 30.03
N LYS A 12 -16.50 -81.22 31.02
CA LYS A 12 -15.81 -81.00 32.31
C LYS A 12 -14.31 -81.30 32.44
N ASN A 13 -13.53 -80.23 32.78
CA ASN A 13 -12.71 -80.31 34.00
C ASN A 13 -12.26 -78.91 34.45
N CYS A 14 -12.41 -78.69 35.74
CA CYS A 14 -12.12 -77.54 36.56
C CYS A 14 -10.61 -77.45 36.79
N HIS A 15 -9.92 -76.40 36.45
CA HIS A 15 -8.67 -76.01 37.14
C HIS A 15 -8.59 -74.50 37.24
N ILE A 16 -8.45 -74.08 38.46
CA ILE A 16 -8.20 -72.75 38.98
C ILE A 16 -6.88 -72.24 38.37
N ILE A 17 -6.95 -71.15 37.63
CA ILE A 17 -5.75 -70.36 37.29
C ILE A 17 -6.08 -68.90 37.66
N LEU A 18 -5.26 -68.38 38.57
CA LEU A 18 -5.22 -66.99 39.03
C LEU A 18 -5.16 -66.04 37.83
N SER A 19 -6.17 -65.18 37.75
CA SER A 19 -6.15 -64.03 36.84
C SER A 19 -5.32 -62.90 37.48
N ILE A 20 -4.12 -62.70 37.02
CA ILE A 20 -3.39 -61.46 37.25
C ILE A 20 -3.95 -60.40 36.32
N CYS A 21 -4.81 -59.53 36.82
CA CYS A 21 -5.21 -58.34 36.14
C CYS A 21 -4.03 -57.34 36.04
N PHE A 22 -3.38 -57.29 34.88
CA PHE A 22 -2.54 -56.18 34.54
C PHE A 22 -3.47 -54.99 34.18
N LEU A 23 -3.62 -54.07 35.10
CA LEU A 23 -4.19 -52.75 34.85
C LEU A 23 -3.12 -51.95 34.04
N TYR A 24 -3.27 -51.96 32.73
CA TYR A 24 -2.61 -50.95 31.90
C TYR A 24 -3.34 -49.61 32.14
N SER A 25 -2.77 -48.80 33.02
CA SER A 25 -3.10 -47.38 33.11
C SER A 25 -2.60 -46.71 31.84
N PHE A 26 -3.51 -46.51 30.87
CA PHE A 26 -3.26 -45.54 29.78
C PHE A 26 -3.27 -44.16 30.43
N THR A 27 -2.10 -43.64 30.79
CA THR A 27 -1.92 -42.22 30.98
C THR A 27 -2.05 -41.60 29.60
N ILE A 28 -3.22 -41.03 29.30
CA ILE A 28 -3.37 -40.06 28.21
C ILE A 28 -2.53 -38.88 28.65
N SER A 29 -1.31 -38.81 28.14
CA SER A 29 -0.50 -37.60 28.18
C SER A 29 -1.27 -36.59 27.32
N THR A 30 -2.06 -35.73 27.93
CA THR A 30 -2.47 -34.48 27.32
C THR A 30 -1.20 -33.68 27.16
N ALA A 31 -0.55 -33.85 26.00
CA ALA A 31 0.43 -32.87 25.55
C ALA A 31 -0.35 -31.54 25.51
N SER A 32 -0.11 -30.70 26.49
CA SER A 32 -0.49 -29.30 26.40
C SER A 32 0.20 -28.79 25.13
N ILE A 33 -0.57 -28.52 24.09
CA ILE A 33 -0.10 -27.74 22.96
C ILE A 33 0.32 -26.42 23.61
N GLN A 34 1.62 -26.20 23.78
CA GLN A 34 2.13 -24.90 24.12
C GLN A 34 1.83 -24.02 22.91
N GLU A 35 0.75 -23.25 22.98
CA GLU A 35 0.48 -22.21 22.00
C GLU A 35 1.74 -21.35 21.91
N HIS A 36 2.28 -21.27 20.71
CA HIS A 36 3.45 -20.42 20.46
C HIS A 36 3.01 -18.97 20.70
N PRO A 37 3.73 -18.14 21.47
CA PRO A 37 3.29 -16.79 21.85
C PRO A 37 2.93 -15.89 20.65
N SER A 38 3.38 -16.23 19.45
CA SER A 38 3.08 -15.53 18.19
C SER A 38 1.77 -15.97 17.52
N GLU A 39 1.18 -17.11 17.91
CA GLU A 39 -0.01 -17.68 17.26
C GLU A 39 -1.21 -16.72 17.27
N PRO A 40 -1.56 -16.05 18.38
CA PRO A 40 -2.64 -15.06 18.37
C PRO A 40 -2.37 -13.84 17.49
N ILE A 41 -1.12 -13.42 17.36
CA ILE A 41 -0.70 -12.27 16.54
C ILE A 41 -0.93 -12.59 15.06
N ILE A 42 -0.49 -13.76 14.63
CA ILE A 42 -0.63 -14.23 13.25
C ILE A 42 -2.10 -14.45 12.92
N SER A 43 -2.87 -15.03 13.84
CA SER A 43 -4.32 -15.24 13.67
C SER A 43 -5.08 -13.92 13.44
N ARG A 44 -4.76 -12.84 14.18
CA ARG A 44 -5.39 -11.53 13.97
C ARG A 44 -5.02 -10.94 12.60
N PHE A 45 -3.76 -11.09 12.17
CA PHE A 45 -3.34 -10.68 10.82
C PHE A 45 -4.11 -11.44 9.75
N GLN A 46 -4.20 -12.77 9.84
CA GLN A 46 -4.97 -13.59 8.91
C GLN A 46 -6.45 -13.19 8.87
N GLN A 47 -7.08 -12.96 10.04
CA GLN A 47 -8.48 -12.51 10.11
C GLN A 47 -8.70 -11.18 9.38
N TYR A 48 -7.78 -10.23 9.49
CA TYR A 48 -7.89 -8.97 8.76
C TYR A 48 -7.71 -9.15 7.25
N LEU A 49 -6.78 -10.01 6.82
CA LEU A 49 -6.58 -10.33 5.42
C LEU A 49 -7.80 -11.01 4.76
N GLN A 50 -8.57 -11.77 5.54
CA GLN A 50 -9.76 -12.47 5.06
C GLN A 50 -10.97 -11.56 4.84
N ILE A 51 -10.94 -10.32 5.31
CA ILE A 51 -11.99 -9.35 5.04
C ILE A 51 -11.82 -8.82 3.62
N ASP A 52 -12.84 -9.04 2.78
CA ASP A 52 -12.84 -8.57 1.40
C ASP A 52 -13.06 -7.05 1.34
N THR A 53 -11.99 -6.33 1.07
CA THR A 53 -12.03 -4.88 0.86
C THR A 53 -11.57 -4.52 -0.56
N ALA A 54 -11.72 -5.45 -1.52
CA ALA A 54 -11.31 -5.23 -2.89
C ALA A 54 -12.21 -4.22 -3.61
N GLN A 55 -11.57 -3.30 -4.32
CA GLN A 55 -12.26 -2.41 -5.25
C GLN A 55 -12.94 -3.22 -6.36
N PRO A 56 -14.11 -2.79 -6.91
CA PRO A 56 -14.82 -1.52 -6.62
C PRO A 56 -15.90 -1.63 -5.52
N THR A 57 -16.03 -2.74 -4.82
CA THR A 57 -17.11 -2.99 -3.85
C THR A 57 -16.59 -3.46 -2.48
N PRO A 58 -15.70 -2.70 -1.83
CA PRO A 58 -15.06 -3.09 -0.59
C PRO A 58 -16.04 -3.18 0.58
N HIS A 59 -15.87 -4.17 1.45
CA HIS A 59 -16.62 -4.32 2.71
C HIS A 59 -16.00 -3.44 3.82
N TYR A 60 -15.96 -2.13 3.62
CA TYR A 60 -15.32 -1.18 4.53
C TYR A 60 -15.83 -1.24 5.97
N TYR A 61 -17.15 -1.41 6.19
CA TYR A 61 -17.70 -1.49 7.55
C TYR A 61 -17.22 -2.74 8.29
N GLN A 62 -17.07 -3.87 7.58
CA GLN A 62 -16.54 -5.07 8.21
C GLN A 62 -15.08 -4.88 8.64
N ALA A 63 -14.28 -4.21 7.82
CA ALA A 63 -12.92 -3.84 8.17
C ALA A 63 -12.88 -2.85 9.36
N ALA A 64 -13.75 -1.84 9.34
CA ALA A 64 -13.86 -0.87 10.43
C ALA A 64 -14.24 -1.54 11.75
N ASP A 65 -15.25 -2.43 11.77
CA ASP A 65 -15.68 -3.17 12.96
C ASP A 65 -14.55 -4.05 13.51
N PHE A 66 -13.79 -4.71 12.63
CA PHE A 66 -12.62 -5.50 13.02
C PHE A 66 -11.56 -4.62 13.68
N ILE A 67 -11.17 -3.50 13.05
CA ILE A 67 -10.17 -2.56 13.57
C ILE A 67 -10.60 -2.00 14.92
N ILE A 68 -11.86 -1.59 15.07
CA ILE A 68 -12.41 -1.07 16.33
C ILE A 68 -12.38 -2.18 17.41
N SER A 69 -12.67 -3.42 17.06
CA SER A 69 -12.59 -4.53 18.01
C SER A 69 -11.16 -4.73 18.53
N GLN A 70 -10.16 -4.63 17.63
CA GLN A 70 -8.74 -4.70 18.02
C GLN A 70 -8.35 -3.51 18.91
N ALA A 71 -8.79 -2.29 18.58
CA ALA A 71 -8.57 -1.09 19.37
C ALA A 71 -9.14 -1.21 20.79
N ASN A 72 -10.38 -1.68 20.90
CA ASN A 72 -11.06 -1.90 22.18
C ASN A 72 -10.31 -2.91 23.06
N SER A 73 -9.77 -3.98 22.45
CA SER A 73 -9.02 -5.02 23.17
C SER A 73 -7.73 -4.51 23.82
N ILE A 74 -7.25 -3.35 23.40
CA ILE A 74 -6.07 -2.66 23.97
C ILE A 74 -6.41 -1.28 24.53
N SER A 75 -7.68 -1.01 24.74
CA SER A 75 -8.18 0.24 25.35
C SER A 75 -7.65 1.50 24.64
N LEU A 76 -7.76 1.54 23.31
CA LEU A 76 -7.62 2.78 22.53
C LEU A 76 -8.98 3.45 22.40
N GLU A 77 -8.99 4.78 22.41
CA GLU A 77 -10.16 5.55 22.01
C GLU A 77 -10.39 5.35 20.51
N SER A 78 -11.64 5.22 20.06
CA SER A 78 -11.98 5.03 18.65
C SER A 78 -13.09 5.97 18.21
N GLN A 79 -12.99 6.48 16.99
CA GLN A 79 -13.99 7.30 16.32
C GLN A 79 -14.11 6.86 14.87
N THR A 80 -15.34 6.75 14.35
CA THR A 80 -15.58 6.55 12.93
C THR A 80 -16.11 7.84 12.32
N ILE A 81 -15.54 8.25 11.19
CA ILE A 81 -15.88 9.48 10.48
C ILE A 81 -16.20 9.11 9.03
N GLU A 82 -17.30 9.59 8.49
CA GLU A 82 -17.64 9.43 7.09
C GLU A 82 -17.69 10.80 6.42
N PHE A 83 -16.67 11.12 5.64
CA PHE A 83 -16.70 12.29 4.76
C PHE A 83 -17.55 12.02 3.52
N VAL A 84 -17.58 10.78 3.09
CA VAL A 84 -18.42 10.26 2.03
C VAL A 84 -19.12 9.01 2.53
N LYS A 85 -20.43 8.95 2.33
CA LYS A 85 -21.26 7.83 2.79
C LYS A 85 -20.73 6.49 2.25
N GLY A 86 -20.56 5.53 3.14
CA GLY A 86 -20.06 4.19 2.81
C GLY A 86 -18.55 4.08 2.79
N LYS A 87 -17.81 5.16 3.10
CA LYS A 87 -16.35 5.22 3.15
C LYS A 87 -15.86 5.69 4.53
N PRO A 88 -15.96 4.85 5.57
CA PRO A 88 -15.57 5.21 6.92
C PRO A 88 -14.05 5.37 7.04
N VAL A 89 -13.62 6.45 7.68
CA VAL A 89 -12.29 6.63 8.26
C VAL A 89 -12.37 6.22 9.72
N VAL A 90 -11.60 5.23 10.14
CA VAL A 90 -11.49 4.84 11.55
C VAL A 90 -10.27 5.54 12.15
N LEU A 91 -10.52 6.41 13.11
CA LEU A 91 -9.49 7.13 13.85
C LEU A 91 -9.37 6.55 15.25
N LEU A 92 -8.19 6.04 15.59
CA LEU A 92 -7.87 5.52 16.91
C LEU A 92 -6.93 6.47 17.63
N LYS A 93 -7.00 6.52 18.97
CA LYS A 93 -6.14 7.38 19.76
C LYS A 93 -5.58 6.67 20.98
N TRP A 94 -4.28 6.80 21.16
CA TRP A 94 -3.57 6.54 22.42
C TRP A 94 -3.12 7.88 23.02
N PRO A 95 -3.78 8.35 24.09
CA PRO A 95 -3.44 9.66 24.69
C PRO A 95 -2.01 9.69 25.21
N GLY A 96 -1.28 10.76 24.88
CA GLY A 96 0.00 11.08 25.46
C GLY A 96 -0.15 11.78 26.82
N SER A 97 0.91 11.77 27.62
CA SER A 97 0.95 12.47 28.91
C SER A 97 1.09 14.00 28.75
N ASP A 98 1.58 14.47 27.59
CA ASP A 98 1.63 15.89 27.23
C ASP A 98 0.91 16.12 25.89
N PRO A 99 -0.39 16.43 25.91
CA PRO A 99 -1.18 16.65 24.70
C PRO A 99 -0.87 17.98 23.98
N SER A 100 -0.05 18.85 24.57
CA SER A 100 0.38 20.09 23.91
C SER A 100 1.44 19.87 22.84
N LEU A 101 2.18 18.77 22.94
CA LEU A 101 3.17 18.38 21.95
C LEU A 101 2.49 17.88 20.66
N PRO A 102 3.08 18.16 19.47
CA PRO A 102 2.57 17.60 18.22
C PRO A 102 2.49 16.09 18.26
N SER A 103 1.38 15.53 17.79
CA SER A 103 1.09 14.09 17.83
C SER A 103 1.81 13.32 16.72
N VAL A 104 1.80 12.00 16.83
CA VAL A 104 2.26 11.05 15.81
C VAL A 104 1.05 10.43 15.13
N LEU A 105 0.98 10.49 13.81
CA LEU A 105 -0.06 9.81 13.02
C LEU A 105 0.54 8.59 12.30
N LEU A 106 -0.10 7.44 12.46
CA LEU A 106 0.19 6.18 11.78
C LEU A 106 -0.96 5.92 10.80
N ASN A 107 -0.73 6.15 9.51
CA ASN A 107 -1.76 5.97 8.49
C ASN A 107 -1.71 4.56 7.90
N SER A 108 -2.87 4.02 7.55
CA SER A 108 -3.01 2.77 6.81
C SER A 108 -4.30 2.80 6.01
N HIS A 109 -4.25 2.45 4.72
CA HIS A 109 -5.48 2.24 3.98
C HIS A 109 -6.08 0.86 4.26
N THR A 110 -7.37 0.71 3.99
CA THR A 110 -8.13 -0.49 4.28
C THR A 110 -8.52 -1.28 3.04
N ASP A 111 -8.60 -0.60 1.89
CA ASP A 111 -8.91 -1.24 0.62
C ASP A 111 -7.73 -1.99 0.03
N ILE A 112 -8.02 -2.81 -0.95
CA ILE A 112 -7.06 -3.58 -1.73
C ILE A 112 -7.46 -3.57 -3.21
N VAL A 113 -6.50 -3.74 -4.10
CA VAL A 113 -6.78 -3.93 -5.52
C VAL A 113 -7.48 -5.27 -5.79
N PRO A 114 -8.30 -5.38 -6.85
CA PRO A 114 -8.93 -6.66 -7.24
C PRO A 114 -7.88 -7.70 -7.62
N SER A 115 -8.27 -8.97 -7.57
CA SER A 115 -7.41 -10.12 -7.87
C SER A 115 -8.01 -11.00 -8.97
N GLU A 116 -7.17 -11.51 -9.86
CA GLU A 116 -7.52 -12.55 -10.82
C GLU A 116 -7.37 -13.92 -10.12
N HIS A 117 -8.40 -14.37 -9.43
CA HIS A 117 -8.37 -15.53 -8.51
C HIS A 117 -7.81 -16.80 -9.13
N GLU A 118 -8.08 -17.03 -10.42
CA GLU A 118 -7.64 -18.20 -11.19
C GLU A 118 -6.12 -18.23 -11.44
N LYS A 119 -5.43 -17.10 -11.24
CA LYS A 119 -3.98 -17.00 -11.37
C LYS A 119 -3.24 -17.12 -10.03
N TRP A 120 -3.97 -17.30 -8.94
CA TRP A 120 -3.39 -17.50 -7.63
C TRP A 120 -3.30 -18.97 -7.24
N ASN A 121 -2.21 -19.37 -6.59
CA ASN A 121 -2.03 -20.73 -6.08
C ASN A 121 -2.98 -21.04 -4.91
N HIS A 122 -3.34 -20.02 -4.14
CA HIS A 122 -4.30 -20.05 -3.03
C HIS A 122 -5.27 -18.91 -3.21
N HIS A 123 -6.52 -19.06 -2.75
CA HIS A 123 -7.51 -17.99 -2.86
C HIS A 123 -6.97 -16.70 -2.21
N PRO A 124 -6.98 -15.53 -2.90
CA PRO A 124 -6.32 -14.31 -2.45
C PRO A 124 -6.82 -13.75 -1.11
N LEU A 125 -7.99 -14.19 -0.64
CA LEU A 125 -8.53 -13.83 0.67
C LEU A 125 -8.48 -14.99 1.68
N SER A 126 -7.77 -16.09 1.38
CA SER A 126 -7.67 -17.22 2.32
C SER A 126 -6.72 -16.96 3.48
N ALA A 127 -5.78 -16.03 3.31
CA ALA A 127 -4.66 -15.81 4.23
C ALA A 127 -3.93 -17.14 4.54
N TYR A 128 -3.67 -17.92 3.48
CA TYR A 128 -3.08 -19.25 3.59
C TYR A 128 -1.65 -19.17 4.13
N LEU A 129 -1.40 -19.89 5.21
CA LEU A 129 -0.06 -20.02 5.78
C LEU A 129 0.57 -21.34 5.30
N ASP A 130 1.69 -21.24 4.58
CA ASP A 130 2.43 -22.39 4.11
C ASP A 130 3.41 -22.94 5.17
N SER A 131 4.06 -24.07 4.86
CA SER A 131 5.04 -24.70 5.75
C SER A 131 6.35 -23.92 5.91
N GLN A 132 6.58 -22.92 5.07
CA GLN A 132 7.75 -22.04 5.13
C GLN A 132 7.47 -20.76 5.94
N GLY A 133 6.23 -20.58 6.39
CA GLY A 133 5.80 -19.42 7.15
C GLY A 133 5.35 -18.24 6.29
N ASN A 134 5.01 -18.46 5.03
CA ASN A 134 4.50 -17.40 4.17
C ASN A 134 2.98 -17.33 4.26
N VAL A 135 2.45 -16.16 4.56
CA VAL A 135 1.00 -15.87 4.54
C VAL A 135 0.64 -15.29 3.19
N PHE A 136 -0.02 -16.09 2.36
CA PHE A 136 -0.47 -15.69 1.02
C PHE A 136 -1.83 -15.01 1.10
N ALA A 137 -1.87 -13.74 0.76
CA ALA A 137 -3.12 -12.99 0.60
C ALA A 137 -2.90 -11.67 -0.12
N ARG A 138 -3.91 -11.17 -0.84
CA ARG A 138 -3.96 -9.77 -1.28
C ARG A 138 -4.05 -8.86 -0.04
N GLY A 139 -3.19 -7.82 0.02
CA GLY A 139 -3.06 -6.93 1.17
C GLY A 139 -2.05 -7.43 2.22
N SER A 140 -1.37 -8.57 1.97
CA SER A 140 -0.33 -9.05 2.88
C SER A 140 0.91 -8.16 2.88
N GLN A 141 1.17 -7.43 1.79
CA GLN A 141 2.22 -6.41 1.69
C GLN A 141 1.63 -4.99 1.62
N ASP A 142 0.48 -4.82 0.95
CA ASP A 142 -0.13 -3.54 0.60
C ASP A 142 -1.58 -3.46 1.11
N MET A 143 -1.84 -2.77 2.22
CA MET A 143 -0.91 -2.49 3.34
C MET A 143 -1.51 -2.96 4.67
N LYS A 144 -2.42 -3.97 4.63
CA LYS A 144 -3.08 -4.50 5.85
C LYS A 144 -2.06 -4.99 6.89
N CYS A 145 -0.90 -5.50 6.44
CA CYS A 145 0.20 -5.90 7.34
C CYS A 145 0.67 -4.72 8.21
N VAL A 146 0.85 -3.54 7.62
CA VAL A 146 1.34 -2.34 8.31
C VAL A 146 0.33 -1.88 9.37
N GLY A 147 -0.95 -1.78 9.02
CA GLY A 147 -2.00 -1.42 9.96
C GLY A 147 -2.06 -2.37 11.17
N MET A 148 -1.91 -3.68 10.92
CA MET A 148 -1.87 -4.68 12.00
C MET A 148 -0.57 -4.61 12.80
N GLN A 149 0.58 -4.35 12.16
CA GLN A 149 1.85 -4.16 12.86
C GLN A 149 1.81 -2.94 13.80
N TYR A 150 1.16 -1.85 13.41
CA TYR A 150 0.93 -0.70 14.29
C TYR A 150 0.14 -1.09 15.54
N LEU A 151 -0.98 -1.79 15.37
CA LEU A 151 -1.83 -2.22 16.49
C LEU A 151 -1.09 -3.19 17.43
N GLU A 152 -0.33 -4.14 16.89
CA GLU A 152 0.43 -5.11 17.68
C GLU A 152 1.63 -4.45 18.40
N ALA A 153 2.31 -3.48 17.78
CA ALA A 153 3.36 -2.70 18.43
C ALA A 153 2.81 -1.91 19.62
N ILE A 154 1.66 -1.25 19.45
CA ILE A 154 0.99 -0.54 20.55
C ILE A 154 0.54 -1.52 21.63
N ARG A 155 0.01 -2.70 21.27
CA ARG A 155 -0.36 -3.75 22.22
C ARG A 155 0.82 -4.14 23.10
N ARG A 156 1.99 -4.39 22.51
CA ARG A 156 3.23 -4.73 23.23
C ARG A 156 3.71 -3.59 24.13
N LEU A 157 3.71 -2.37 23.63
CA LEU A 157 4.11 -1.18 24.39
C LEU A 157 3.21 -0.96 25.62
N LYS A 158 1.88 -1.06 25.45
CA LYS A 158 0.94 -0.96 26.56
C LYS A 158 1.11 -2.08 27.59
N ALA A 159 1.32 -3.31 27.11
CA ALA A 159 1.58 -4.46 28.00
C ALA A 159 2.90 -4.31 28.79
N SER A 160 3.90 -3.62 28.25
CA SER A 160 5.14 -3.30 28.96
C SER A 160 5.02 -2.15 29.97
N GLY A 161 3.85 -1.51 30.05
CA GLY A 161 3.63 -0.34 30.90
C GLY A 161 4.20 0.98 30.32
N PHE A 162 4.60 0.98 29.03
CA PHE A 162 5.05 2.21 28.39
C PHE A 162 3.91 3.22 28.27
N GLN A 163 4.18 4.49 28.60
CA GLN A 163 3.26 5.59 28.43
C GLN A 163 3.89 6.60 27.47
N PRO A 164 3.24 6.91 26.33
CA PRO A 164 3.75 7.89 25.39
C PRO A 164 3.67 9.31 25.96
N LEU A 165 4.66 10.14 25.64
CA LEU A 165 4.64 11.56 25.96
C LEU A 165 3.68 12.30 25.00
N ARG A 166 3.80 12.03 23.70
CA ARG A 166 2.93 12.58 22.64
C ARG A 166 1.76 11.66 22.38
N SER A 167 0.60 12.21 22.02
CA SER A 167 -0.51 11.38 21.57
C SER A 167 -0.16 10.64 20.27
N VAL A 168 -0.62 9.39 20.16
CA VAL A 168 -0.53 8.58 18.94
C VAL A 168 -1.92 8.45 18.36
N TYR A 169 -2.07 8.77 17.09
CA TYR A 169 -3.26 8.51 16.32
C TYR A 169 -2.96 7.44 15.28
N LEU A 170 -3.93 6.58 15.01
CA LEU A 170 -3.93 5.69 13.87
C LEU A 170 -5.13 6.05 13.01
N SER A 171 -4.90 6.33 11.73
CA SER A 171 -5.97 6.48 10.74
C SER A 171 -6.02 5.25 9.84
N PHE A 172 -7.20 4.64 9.76
CA PHE A 172 -7.49 3.62 8.79
C PHE A 172 -8.45 4.22 7.77
N VAL A 173 -7.94 4.46 6.56
CA VAL A 173 -8.63 5.24 5.53
C VAL A 173 -9.11 4.35 4.38
N PRO A 174 -10.22 4.67 3.74
CA PRO A 174 -10.69 3.97 2.55
C PRO A 174 -10.04 4.52 1.28
N ASP A 175 -10.22 3.82 0.17
CA ASP A 175 -10.07 4.23 -1.23
C ASP A 175 -8.68 4.74 -1.69
N GLU A 176 -7.60 4.36 -1.01
CA GLU A 176 -6.23 4.68 -1.45
C GLU A 176 -5.97 4.14 -2.85
N GLU A 177 -6.31 2.88 -3.10
CA GLU A 177 -6.10 2.14 -4.35
C GLU A 177 -6.80 2.74 -5.59
N ILE A 178 -7.71 3.66 -5.36
CA ILE A 178 -8.40 4.43 -6.41
C ILE A 178 -8.19 5.94 -6.28
N GLY A 179 -7.20 6.35 -5.49
CA GLY A 179 -6.70 7.71 -5.39
C GLY A 179 -6.88 8.42 -4.05
N GLY A 180 -7.52 7.82 -3.03
CA GLY A 180 -7.63 8.35 -1.67
C GLY A 180 -8.48 9.63 -1.51
N HIS A 181 -9.27 9.98 -2.55
CA HIS A 181 -9.97 11.28 -2.62
C HIS A 181 -11.09 11.43 -1.60
N ASP A 182 -11.77 10.34 -1.25
CA ASP A 182 -12.90 10.38 -0.31
C ASP A 182 -12.46 10.03 1.12
N GLY A 183 -11.29 9.40 1.28
CA GLY A 183 -10.68 9.02 2.54
C GLY A 183 -9.62 10.00 3.00
N ALA A 184 -8.36 9.72 2.66
CA ALA A 184 -7.20 10.45 3.19
C ALA A 184 -7.18 11.92 2.79
N GLU A 185 -7.57 12.29 1.56
CA GLU A 185 -7.61 13.68 1.12
C GLU A 185 -8.58 14.49 1.97
N LYS A 186 -9.85 14.04 2.08
CA LYS A 186 -10.86 14.74 2.89
C LYS A 186 -10.51 14.74 4.37
N PHE A 187 -9.88 13.67 4.86
CA PHE A 187 -9.41 13.62 6.24
C PHE A 187 -8.33 14.66 6.49
N ALA A 188 -7.30 14.73 5.64
CA ALA A 188 -6.18 15.67 5.78
C ALA A 188 -6.63 17.15 5.69
N GLU A 189 -7.73 17.43 4.96
CA GLU A 189 -8.29 18.78 4.82
C GLU A 189 -9.35 19.14 5.88
N SER A 190 -9.67 18.23 6.80
CA SER A 190 -10.77 18.39 7.75
C SER A 190 -10.37 19.11 9.04
N ASP A 191 -11.34 19.78 9.66
CA ASP A 191 -11.21 20.33 11.03
C ASP A 191 -10.90 19.25 12.08
N VAL A 192 -11.24 17.99 11.79
CA VAL A 192 -10.89 16.86 12.67
C VAL A 192 -9.39 16.68 12.66
N PHE A 193 -8.78 16.62 11.48
CA PHE A 193 -7.34 16.45 11.32
C PHE A 193 -6.55 17.62 11.93
N GLU A 194 -6.99 18.85 11.71
CA GLU A 194 -6.35 20.04 12.30
C GLU A 194 -6.25 19.95 13.83
N LYS A 195 -7.30 19.45 14.48
CA LYS A 195 -7.36 19.29 15.95
C LYS A 195 -6.44 18.20 16.49
N LEU A 196 -5.93 17.30 15.65
CA LEU A 196 -5.00 16.24 16.08
C LEU A 196 -3.61 16.80 16.38
N ASN A 197 -3.29 18.01 15.94
CA ASN A 197 -1.98 18.65 16.11
C ASN A 197 -0.84 17.72 15.65
N VAL A 198 -0.93 17.18 14.43
CA VAL A 198 0.03 16.20 13.92
C VAL A 198 1.40 16.83 13.68
N GLY A 199 2.47 16.17 14.10
CA GLY A 199 3.85 16.58 13.87
C GLY A 199 4.60 15.72 12.87
N ILE A 200 4.18 14.47 12.70
CA ILE A 200 4.75 13.49 11.77
C ILE A 200 3.70 12.48 11.36
N VAL A 201 3.75 12.06 10.11
CA VAL A 201 2.95 10.96 9.58
C VAL A 201 3.86 9.82 9.14
N LEU A 202 3.53 8.60 9.53
CA LEU A 202 4.02 7.38 8.89
C LEU A 202 2.92 6.80 8.03
N ASP A 203 3.29 6.40 6.83
CA ASP A 203 2.40 5.81 5.85
C ASP A 203 3.09 4.60 5.21
N GLU A 204 2.48 4.00 4.20
CA GLU A 204 3.01 2.82 3.51
C GLU A 204 4.36 3.06 2.83
N GLY A 205 5.13 1.97 2.74
CA GLY A 205 6.33 1.86 1.93
C GLY A 205 6.29 0.60 1.06
N LEU A 206 7.43 0.11 0.65
CA LEU A 206 7.56 -1.10 -0.14
C LEU A 206 8.34 -2.18 0.59
N ALA A 207 8.06 -3.43 0.25
CA ALA A 207 8.93 -4.54 0.58
C ALA A 207 10.33 -4.35 -0.03
N SER A 208 11.31 -5.00 0.56
CA SER A 208 12.69 -5.02 0.09
C SER A 208 13.15 -6.46 -0.13
N PRO A 209 13.67 -6.80 -1.33
CA PRO A 209 14.20 -8.14 -1.60
C PRO A 209 15.51 -8.46 -0.86
N ASN A 210 16.10 -7.47 -0.20
CA ASN A 210 17.31 -7.62 0.60
C ASN A 210 17.06 -7.26 2.08
N GLU A 211 18.13 -7.28 2.90
CA GLU A 211 18.04 -7.05 4.34
C GLU A 211 17.76 -5.60 4.77
N ASN A 212 17.85 -4.62 3.84
CA ASN A 212 17.63 -3.22 4.16
C ASN A 212 16.17 -2.85 3.99
N TYR A 213 15.57 -2.20 4.97
CA TYR A 213 14.27 -1.58 4.83
C TYR A 213 14.34 -0.35 3.91
N ARG A 214 13.29 -0.11 3.16
CA ARG A 214 13.14 1.06 2.30
C ARG A 214 12.33 2.13 3.02
N ALA A 215 12.73 3.39 2.87
CA ALA A 215 11.99 4.52 3.41
C ALA A 215 11.87 5.63 2.35
N PHE A 216 10.66 6.16 2.24
CA PHE A 216 10.27 7.07 1.18
C PHE A 216 9.96 8.45 1.76
N TYR A 217 10.73 9.45 1.32
CA TYR A 217 10.59 10.83 1.76
C TYR A 217 9.71 11.66 0.84
N ALA A 218 9.35 11.12 -0.32
CA ALA A 218 8.52 11.72 -1.35
C ALA A 218 7.93 10.63 -2.24
N GLU A 219 7.09 11.01 -3.21
CA GLU A 219 6.46 10.11 -4.16
C GLU A 219 6.28 10.77 -5.51
N ARG A 220 5.97 10.00 -6.56
CA ARG A 220 5.65 10.54 -7.87
C ARG A 220 4.16 10.85 -7.98
N SER A 221 3.85 12.01 -8.60
CA SER A 221 2.47 12.43 -8.86
C SER A 221 1.95 11.88 -10.19
N PRO A 222 0.75 11.28 -10.24
CA PRO A 222 0.16 10.80 -11.47
C PRO A 222 -0.46 11.92 -12.30
N TRP A 223 -0.12 11.96 -13.60
CA TRP A 223 -0.80 12.73 -14.62
C TRP A 223 -1.32 11.76 -15.69
N TRP A 224 -2.64 11.72 -15.89
CA TRP A 224 -3.24 10.91 -16.94
C TRP A 224 -3.59 11.80 -18.11
N LEU A 225 -2.79 11.65 -19.17
CA LEU A 225 -2.85 12.47 -20.35
C LEU A 225 -3.56 11.73 -21.49
N VAL A 226 -4.50 12.39 -22.14
CA VAL A 226 -5.10 11.90 -23.38
C VAL A 226 -4.76 12.88 -24.49
N ILE A 227 -4.16 12.34 -25.58
CA ILE A 227 -3.82 13.08 -26.79
C ILE A 227 -4.78 12.64 -27.90
N LYS A 228 -5.39 13.62 -28.59
CA LYS A 228 -6.28 13.41 -29.72
C LYS A 228 -5.71 14.10 -30.96
N ALA A 229 -5.64 13.37 -32.06
CA ALA A 229 -5.30 13.89 -33.39
C ALA A 229 -6.54 13.88 -34.28
N ILE A 230 -6.71 14.95 -35.04
CA ILE A 230 -7.75 15.07 -36.08
C ILE A 230 -7.03 15.16 -37.43
N GLY A 231 -7.53 14.44 -38.44
CA GLY A 231 -6.93 14.40 -39.79
C GLY A 231 -7.95 14.23 -40.88
N ALA A 232 -7.50 14.30 -42.13
CA ALA A 232 -8.33 14.12 -43.28
C ALA A 232 -8.86 12.68 -43.35
N PRO A 233 -10.21 12.46 -43.32
CA PRO A 233 -10.79 11.16 -43.65
C PRO A 233 -10.76 10.92 -45.16
N GLY A 234 -10.86 9.68 -45.57
CA GLY A 234 -10.99 9.40 -46.98
C GLY A 234 -10.77 7.95 -47.39
N HIS A 235 -10.74 7.72 -48.69
CA HIS A 235 -10.60 6.36 -49.22
C HIS A 235 -9.18 5.82 -48.98
N GLY A 236 -9.08 4.63 -48.38
CA GLY A 236 -7.79 4.00 -47.99
C GLY A 236 -6.78 3.80 -49.13
N ALA A 237 -7.21 3.82 -50.39
CA ALA A 237 -6.32 3.71 -51.55
C ALA A 237 -5.65 5.04 -51.97
N LYS A 238 -6.04 6.17 -51.33
CA LYS A 238 -5.45 7.49 -51.65
C LYS A 238 -4.39 7.86 -50.67
N LEU A 239 -3.40 8.60 -51.15
CA LEU A 239 -2.36 9.20 -50.32
C LEU A 239 -2.88 10.54 -49.77
N TYR A 240 -2.87 10.67 -48.45
CA TYR A 240 -3.22 11.90 -47.75
C TYR A 240 -2.10 12.31 -46.83
N ASP A 241 -1.75 13.56 -46.85
CA ASP A 241 -0.89 14.16 -45.85
C ASP A 241 -1.68 14.41 -44.56
N ASN A 242 -1.01 14.33 -43.42
CA ASN A 242 -1.58 14.70 -42.12
C ASN A 242 -2.84 13.91 -41.74
N THR A 243 -2.84 12.59 -41.97
CA THR A 243 -3.91 11.74 -41.44
C THR A 243 -3.86 11.73 -39.91
N ALA A 244 -5.00 11.51 -39.26
CA ALA A 244 -5.07 11.47 -37.79
C ALA A 244 -4.12 10.41 -37.19
N VAL A 245 -4.06 9.23 -37.81
CA VAL A 245 -3.20 8.14 -37.36
C VAL A 245 -1.73 8.49 -37.49
N GLU A 246 -1.27 9.02 -38.63
CA GLU A 246 0.14 9.41 -38.82
C GLU A 246 0.57 10.53 -37.85
N ASN A 247 -0.30 11.52 -37.63
CA ASN A 247 0.00 12.59 -36.69
C ASN A 247 0.13 12.05 -35.26
N LEU A 248 -0.76 11.14 -34.83
CA LEU A 248 -0.67 10.49 -33.54
C LEU A 248 0.57 9.60 -33.43
N MET A 249 0.92 8.84 -34.48
CA MET A 249 2.13 8.01 -34.50
C MET A 249 3.43 8.82 -34.33
N LYS A 250 3.54 10.00 -34.96
CA LYS A 250 4.66 10.93 -34.75
C LYS A 250 4.78 11.37 -33.30
N SER A 251 3.65 11.62 -32.62
CA SER A 251 3.61 11.96 -31.20
C SER A 251 4.02 10.80 -30.33
N ILE A 252 3.50 9.59 -30.59
CA ILE A 252 3.87 8.37 -29.87
C ILE A 252 5.38 8.10 -30.00
N GLU A 253 5.96 8.33 -31.17
CA GLU A 253 7.41 8.18 -31.36
C GLU A 253 8.21 9.16 -30.51
N SER A 254 7.81 10.43 -30.46
CA SER A 254 8.44 11.44 -29.59
C SER A 254 8.35 11.05 -28.11
N ILE A 255 7.16 10.62 -27.67
CA ILE A 255 6.92 10.15 -26.29
C ILE A 255 7.79 8.93 -25.97
N ARG A 256 7.90 7.97 -26.90
CA ARG A 256 8.74 6.79 -26.72
C ARG A 256 10.23 7.13 -26.57
N LYS A 257 10.73 8.11 -27.37
CA LYS A 257 12.11 8.61 -27.23
C LYS A 257 12.35 9.24 -25.86
N PHE A 258 11.41 10.07 -25.40
CA PHE A 258 11.47 10.64 -24.05
C PHE A 258 11.47 9.54 -22.98
N ARG A 259 10.51 8.59 -23.04
CA ARG A 259 10.44 7.45 -22.13
C ARG A 259 11.77 6.68 -22.11
N ALA A 260 12.34 6.38 -23.25
CA ALA A 260 13.60 5.68 -23.35
C ALA A 260 14.74 6.44 -22.65
N SER A 261 14.85 7.76 -22.85
CA SER A 261 15.86 8.59 -22.19
C SER A 261 15.76 8.56 -20.65
N GLN A 262 14.56 8.53 -20.12
CA GLN A 262 14.33 8.40 -18.66
C GLN A 262 14.71 6.99 -18.16
N PHE A 263 14.31 5.96 -18.89
CA PHE A 263 14.61 4.58 -18.53
C PHE A 263 16.10 4.24 -18.65
N ASP A 264 16.80 4.86 -19.58
CA ASP A 264 18.26 4.67 -19.73
C ASP A 264 19.04 5.23 -18.54
N LEU A 265 18.56 6.29 -17.88
CA LEU A 265 19.12 6.77 -16.61
C LEU A 265 19.02 5.73 -15.50
N VAL A 266 17.87 5.06 -15.41
CA VAL A 266 17.64 3.99 -14.41
C VAL A 266 18.52 2.77 -14.71
N LYS A 267 18.54 2.29 -15.97
CA LYS A 267 19.38 1.15 -16.37
C LYS A 267 20.87 1.39 -16.17
N ALA A 268 21.31 2.64 -16.33
CA ALA A 268 22.70 3.02 -16.09
C ALA A 268 23.03 3.19 -14.60
N GLY A 269 22.06 3.04 -13.69
CA GLY A 269 22.23 3.27 -12.24
C GLY A 269 22.51 4.73 -11.87
N LEU A 270 22.20 5.68 -12.76
CA LEU A 270 22.38 7.12 -12.54
C LEU A 270 21.24 7.74 -11.76
N LYS A 271 20.06 7.12 -11.82
CA LYS A 271 18.83 7.52 -11.14
C LYS A 271 18.08 6.28 -10.65
N GLU A 272 17.35 6.44 -9.55
CA GLU A 272 16.39 5.44 -9.13
C GLU A 272 15.07 5.63 -9.90
N GLU A 273 14.23 4.59 -9.88
CA GLU A 273 12.94 4.62 -10.60
C GLU A 273 12.04 5.78 -10.14
N GLY A 274 12.02 6.10 -8.84
CA GLY A 274 11.27 7.22 -8.28
C GLY A 274 11.79 8.61 -8.68
N GLU A 275 13.02 8.71 -9.20
CA GLU A 275 13.66 9.98 -9.54
C GLU A 275 13.51 10.39 -11.02
N VAL A 276 12.84 9.59 -11.85
CA VAL A 276 12.62 9.84 -13.27
C VAL A 276 11.16 9.99 -13.62
N VAL A 277 10.86 10.71 -14.69
CA VAL A 277 9.50 10.78 -15.23
C VAL A 277 9.23 9.50 -16.02
N SER A 278 8.28 8.69 -15.59
CA SER A 278 7.83 7.56 -16.41
C SER A 278 6.63 7.93 -17.25
N VAL A 279 6.53 7.36 -18.44
CA VAL A 279 5.40 7.53 -19.35
C VAL A 279 5.04 6.17 -19.94
N ASN A 280 3.84 5.68 -19.65
CA ASN A 280 3.34 4.44 -20.20
C ASN A 280 2.05 4.68 -20.96
N MET A 281 1.95 4.13 -22.17
CA MET A 281 0.75 4.21 -22.99
C MET A 281 -0.29 3.22 -22.43
N ALA A 282 -1.44 3.75 -21.98
CA ALA A 282 -2.52 2.98 -21.40
C ALA A 282 -3.49 2.45 -22.47
N PHE A 283 -3.75 3.24 -23.51
CA PHE A 283 -4.58 2.82 -24.63
C PHE A 283 -4.20 3.54 -25.93
N LEU A 284 -4.56 2.92 -27.05
CA LEU A 284 -4.50 3.48 -28.40
C LEU A 284 -5.80 3.14 -29.12
N LYS A 285 -6.47 4.17 -29.67
CA LYS A 285 -7.77 4.02 -30.33
C LYS A 285 -7.80 4.78 -31.65
N SER A 286 -8.18 4.06 -32.72
CA SER A 286 -8.40 4.65 -34.06
C SER A 286 -9.20 3.67 -34.92
N GLY A 287 -9.66 4.13 -36.11
CA GLY A 287 -10.42 3.34 -37.05
C GLY A 287 -11.93 3.52 -36.91
N THR A 288 -12.67 3.16 -37.96
CA THR A 288 -14.14 3.17 -37.96
C THR A 288 -14.66 1.76 -37.70
N PRO A 289 -15.38 1.52 -36.58
CA PRO A 289 -15.92 0.19 -36.27
C PRO A 289 -16.93 -0.29 -37.32
N SER A 290 -17.00 -1.59 -37.53
CA SER A 290 -18.01 -2.29 -38.32
C SER A 290 -18.45 -3.56 -37.58
N PRO A 291 -19.57 -4.20 -37.97
CA PRO A 291 -20.01 -5.45 -37.34
C PRO A 291 -19.01 -6.58 -37.39
N THR A 292 -18.05 -6.54 -38.31
CA THR A 292 -17.01 -7.57 -38.51
C THR A 292 -15.60 -7.10 -38.11
N GLY A 293 -15.49 -6.00 -37.36
CA GLY A 293 -14.22 -5.40 -36.93
C GLY A 293 -14.11 -3.92 -37.31
N PHE A 294 -13.23 -3.60 -38.27
CA PHE A 294 -13.01 -2.23 -38.72
C PHE A 294 -13.18 -2.09 -40.25
N VAL A 295 -13.61 -0.89 -40.71
CA VAL A 295 -13.70 -0.57 -42.14
C VAL A 295 -12.28 -0.32 -42.68
N MET A 296 -11.72 -1.28 -43.41
CA MET A 296 -10.32 -1.26 -43.84
C MET A 296 -9.99 -0.26 -44.96
N ASN A 297 -10.99 0.10 -45.79
CA ASN A 297 -10.79 1.00 -46.92
C ASN A 297 -11.16 2.47 -46.59
N LEU A 298 -11.26 2.82 -45.32
CA LEU A 298 -11.59 4.16 -44.83
C LEU A 298 -10.51 4.68 -43.90
N GLN A 299 -9.91 5.83 -44.22
CA GLN A 299 -9.03 6.56 -43.30
C GLN A 299 -9.84 7.24 -42.20
N PRO A 300 -9.57 6.98 -40.91
CA PRO A 300 -10.31 7.60 -39.82
C PRO A 300 -10.02 9.09 -39.71
N SER A 301 -11.02 9.89 -39.35
CA SER A 301 -10.89 11.33 -39.08
C SER A 301 -10.23 11.65 -37.74
N GLU A 302 -10.20 10.69 -36.82
CA GLU A 302 -9.69 10.86 -35.46
C GLU A 302 -8.85 9.67 -35.02
N ALA A 303 -7.84 9.96 -34.17
CA ALA A 303 -7.06 8.97 -33.45
C ALA A 303 -6.75 9.49 -32.05
N GLU A 304 -6.73 8.63 -31.05
CA GLU A 304 -6.57 8.98 -29.64
C GLU A 304 -5.64 8.00 -28.93
N ALA A 305 -4.78 8.50 -28.04
CA ALA A 305 -3.98 7.68 -27.15
C ALA A 305 -3.97 8.26 -25.73
N GLY A 306 -3.98 7.37 -24.74
CA GLY A 306 -3.90 7.72 -23.33
C GLY A 306 -2.58 7.29 -22.70
N PHE A 307 -2.07 8.09 -21.78
CA PHE A 307 -0.78 7.89 -21.14
C PHE A 307 -0.90 8.07 -19.62
N ASP A 308 -0.34 7.14 -18.86
CA ASP A 308 -0.03 7.32 -17.44
C ASP A 308 1.39 7.89 -17.32
N ILE A 309 1.47 9.09 -16.78
CA ILE A 309 2.74 9.80 -16.53
C ILE A 309 2.93 9.88 -15.02
N ARG A 310 4.09 9.45 -14.52
CA ARG A 310 4.46 9.58 -13.11
C ARG A 310 5.61 10.58 -12.99
N ILE A 311 5.43 11.61 -12.16
CA ILE A 311 6.30 12.78 -12.11
C ILE A 311 6.91 12.90 -10.72
N PRO A 312 8.24 12.81 -10.57
CA PRO A 312 8.89 13.06 -9.29
C PRO A 312 8.74 14.53 -8.86
N PRO A 313 8.72 14.81 -7.57
CA PRO A 313 8.54 16.18 -7.05
C PRO A 313 9.68 17.14 -7.44
N THR A 314 10.82 16.59 -7.90
CA THR A 314 11.99 17.36 -8.35
C THR A 314 11.98 17.68 -9.86
N ALA A 315 10.95 17.21 -10.60
CA ALA A 315 10.87 17.42 -12.05
C ALA A 315 10.47 18.86 -12.40
N ASP A 316 11.00 19.35 -13.51
CA ASP A 316 10.53 20.60 -14.12
C ASP A 316 9.19 20.39 -14.86
N CYS A 317 8.10 20.55 -14.10
CA CYS A 317 6.75 20.38 -14.62
C CYS A 317 6.42 21.36 -15.75
N LYS A 318 6.94 22.61 -15.71
CA LYS A 318 6.70 23.60 -16.76
C LYS A 318 7.35 23.18 -18.07
N SER A 319 8.55 22.61 -18.01
CA SER A 319 9.22 22.05 -19.20
C SER A 319 8.46 20.86 -19.77
N LEU A 320 7.94 19.98 -18.89
CA LEU A 320 7.12 18.83 -19.33
C LEU A 320 5.80 19.28 -19.97
N GLU A 321 5.09 20.25 -19.39
CA GLU A 321 3.87 20.82 -19.97
C GLU A 321 4.12 21.45 -21.34
N ARG A 322 5.23 22.18 -21.48
CA ARG A 322 5.65 22.74 -22.78
C ARG A 322 5.92 21.63 -23.79
N ARG A 323 6.61 20.58 -23.39
CA ARG A 323 6.86 19.41 -24.25
C ARG A 323 5.56 18.73 -24.68
N ILE A 324 4.58 18.60 -23.78
CA ILE A 324 3.24 18.06 -24.11
C ILE A 324 2.58 18.93 -25.18
N ALA A 325 2.58 20.24 -25.01
CA ALA A 325 1.91 21.17 -25.92
C ALA A 325 2.60 21.32 -27.27
N GLU A 326 3.94 21.35 -27.29
CA GLU A 326 4.72 21.70 -28.49
C GLU A 326 5.23 20.48 -29.26
N GLU A 327 5.56 19.38 -28.57
CA GLU A 327 6.13 18.19 -29.22
C GLU A 327 5.13 17.03 -29.31
N TRP A 328 4.39 16.75 -28.22
CA TRP A 328 3.52 15.58 -28.15
C TRP A 328 2.13 15.83 -28.74
N ALA A 329 1.58 17.02 -28.55
CA ALA A 329 0.26 17.38 -29.07
C ALA A 329 0.25 18.77 -29.71
N PRO A 330 1.12 19.07 -30.73
CA PRO A 330 1.19 20.37 -31.31
C PRO A 330 -0.06 20.72 -32.13
N ALA A 331 -0.60 21.90 -31.88
CA ALA A 331 -1.77 22.41 -32.61
C ALA A 331 -1.54 22.52 -34.13
N SER A 332 -0.27 22.73 -34.56
CA SER A 332 0.12 22.76 -35.97
C SER A 332 -0.10 21.44 -36.70
N ARG A 333 -0.26 20.34 -36.00
CA ARG A 333 -0.62 19.02 -36.53
C ARG A 333 -2.09 18.64 -36.24
N ASN A 334 -2.97 19.62 -35.99
CA ASN A 334 -4.37 19.41 -35.59
C ASN A 334 -4.52 18.46 -34.39
N MET A 335 -3.67 18.65 -33.38
CA MET A 335 -3.69 17.83 -32.18
C MET A 335 -4.15 18.64 -30.98
N THR A 336 -4.81 17.95 -30.07
CA THR A 336 -5.24 18.48 -28.77
C THR A 336 -4.87 17.50 -27.68
N PHE A 337 -4.80 17.98 -26.44
CA PHE A 337 -4.65 17.12 -25.29
C PHE A 337 -5.53 17.58 -24.14
N ARG A 338 -5.83 16.65 -23.24
CA ARG A 338 -6.49 16.92 -21.98
C ARG A 338 -5.93 16.01 -20.88
N PHE A 339 -5.91 16.51 -19.66
CA PHE A 339 -5.66 15.70 -18.50
C PHE A 339 -6.97 15.12 -17.97
N ILE A 340 -7.01 13.79 -17.79
CA ILE A 340 -8.07 13.10 -17.02
C ILE A 340 -7.82 13.32 -15.55
N GLN A 341 -6.53 13.25 -15.14
CA GLN A 341 -6.04 13.51 -13.82
C GLN A 341 -4.72 14.28 -13.93
N LYS A 342 -4.53 15.26 -13.05
CA LYS A 342 -3.30 16.02 -12.95
C LYS A 342 -3.09 16.39 -11.49
N MET A 343 -2.39 15.53 -10.77
CA MET A 343 -2.11 15.77 -9.35
C MET A 343 -1.00 16.80 -9.17
N ALA A 344 -1.09 17.53 -8.06
CA ALA A 344 -0.06 18.49 -7.69
C ALA A 344 1.29 17.81 -7.45
N VAL A 345 2.37 18.50 -7.80
CA VAL A 345 3.77 18.11 -7.57
C VAL A 345 4.39 19.05 -6.53
N LEU A 346 3.74 20.20 -6.34
CA LEU A 346 4.11 21.24 -5.38
C LEU A 346 2.98 21.40 -4.36
N ASP A 347 3.34 21.75 -3.15
CA ASP A 347 2.39 22.11 -2.09
C ASP A 347 1.70 23.46 -2.37
N LYS A 348 0.75 23.84 -1.51
CA LYS A 348 0.02 25.11 -1.59
C LYS A 348 0.91 26.35 -1.51
N SER A 349 2.17 26.21 -1.03
CA SER A 349 3.18 27.29 -0.98
C SER A 349 4.11 27.32 -2.20
N GLY A 350 3.95 26.39 -3.15
CA GLY A 350 4.78 26.24 -4.35
C GLY A 350 6.10 25.50 -4.11
N LYS A 351 6.26 24.79 -3.00
CA LYS A 351 7.43 23.96 -2.72
C LYS A 351 7.17 22.50 -3.15
N PRO A 352 8.22 21.74 -3.54
CA PRO A 352 8.07 20.33 -3.80
C PRO A 352 7.48 19.55 -2.62
N LEU A 353 6.61 18.59 -2.89
CA LEU A 353 6.00 17.69 -1.88
C LEU A 353 7.04 16.68 -1.37
N ILE A 354 7.98 17.16 -0.57
CA ILE A 354 9.14 16.41 -0.06
C ILE A 354 9.23 16.57 1.45
N THR A 355 9.44 15.46 2.14
CA THR A 355 9.87 15.44 3.55
C THR A 355 11.40 15.52 3.60
N SER A 356 11.97 16.49 4.33
CA SER A 356 13.42 16.58 4.48
C SER A 356 14.00 15.32 5.13
N THR A 357 15.16 14.86 4.65
CA THR A 357 15.92 13.72 5.17
C THR A 357 17.24 14.13 5.81
N ASP A 358 17.49 15.43 5.92
CA ASP A 358 18.69 15.97 6.56
C ASP A 358 18.51 16.18 8.07
N SER A 359 19.57 16.65 8.71
CA SER A 359 19.61 16.87 10.17
C SER A 359 18.62 17.92 10.68
N SER A 360 17.98 18.71 9.82
CA SER A 360 16.95 19.67 10.20
C SER A 360 15.61 18.98 10.52
N ASN A 361 15.42 17.74 10.05
CA ASN A 361 14.23 16.96 10.33
C ASN A 361 14.50 15.92 11.43
N PRO A 362 14.13 16.19 12.68
CA PRO A 362 14.38 15.25 13.78
C PRO A 362 13.65 13.91 13.60
N TRP A 363 12.54 13.89 12.88
CA TRP A 363 11.76 12.67 12.66
C TRP A 363 12.49 11.67 11.78
N TRP A 364 13.24 12.14 10.78
CA TRP A 364 14.07 11.27 9.97
C TRP A 364 15.19 10.63 10.78
N ASN A 365 15.92 11.41 11.55
CA ASN A 365 17.00 10.91 12.41
C ASN A 365 16.47 9.91 13.45
N LEU A 366 15.30 10.19 14.03
CA LEU A 366 14.65 9.26 14.97
C LEU A 366 14.23 7.95 14.31
N LEU A 367 13.78 7.98 13.03
CA LEU A 367 13.50 6.78 12.26
C LEU A 367 14.75 5.91 12.11
N GLU A 368 15.85 6.50 11.64
CA GLU A 368 17.13 5.80 11.45
C GLU A 368 17.63 5.15 12.76
N GLU A 369 17.62 5.91 13.85
CA GLU A 369 18.01 5.38 15.16
C GLU A 369 17.06 4.29 15.66
N ALA A 370 15.76 4.43 15.49
CA ALA A 370 14.78 3.46 15.95
C ALA A 370 14.91 2.13 15.18
N VAL A 371 15.06 2.20 13.86
CA VAL A 371 15.30 1.01 13.03
C VAL A 371 16.59 0.31 13.47
N LYS A 372 17.67 1.05 13.70
CA LYS A 372 18.94 0.50 14.19
C LYS A 372 18.81 -0.15 15.57
N ARG A 373 18.06 0.49 16.50
CA ARG A 373 17.81 -0.10 17.85
C ARG A 373 17.06 -1.42 17.79
N ALA A 374 16.18 -1.58 16.79
CA ALA A 374 15.47 -2.82 16.52
C ALA A 374 16.32 -3.83 15.70
N ASN A 375 17.64 -3.63 15.59
CA ASN A 375 18.56 -4.44 14.78
C ASN A 375 18.14 -4.52 13.30
N GLY A 376 17.43 -3.51 12.79
CA GLY A 376 17.14 -3.34 11.38
C GLY A 376 18.20 -2.50 10.68
N LYS A 377 18.19 -2.53 9.35
CA LYS A 377 19.03 -1.69 8.50
C LYS A 377 18.15 -0.85 7.61
N LEU A 378 18.31 0.46 7.62
CA LEU A 378 17.63 1.35 6.70
C LEU A 378 18.50 1.56 5.44
N GLY A 379 17.88 1.47 4.27
CA GLY A 379 18.50 1.82 3.00
C GLY A 379 18.66 3.34 2.85
N LYS A 380 19.17 3.78 1.69
CA LYS A 380 19.18 5.21 1.36
C LYS A 380 17.74 5.74 1.27
N PRO A 381 17.52 7.05 1.51
CA PRO A 381 16.21 7.68 1.27
C PRO A 381 15.80 7.57 -0.19
N GLU A 382 14.52 7.25 -0.44
CA GLU A 382 13.99 7.05 -1.78
C GLU A 382 12.76 7.92 -2.06
N ILE A 383 12.47 8.16 -3.35
CA ILE A 383 11.17 8.65 -3.83
C ILE A 383 10.33 7.43 -4.19
N PHE A 384 9.12 7.33 -3.64
CA PHE A 384 8.21 6.23 -3.94
C PHE A 384 7.86 6.24 -5.44
N PRO A 385 7.98 5.10 -6.13
CA PRO A 385 7.81 5.06 -7.58
C PRO A 385 6.35 5.16 -8.05
N ALA A 386 5.39 4.99 -7.16
CA ALA A 386 3.97 5.24 -7.39
C ALA A 386 3.50 6.45 -6.57
N SER A 387 2.28 6.45 -6.07
CA SER A 387 1.73 7.48 -5.19
C SER A 387 1.00 6.82 -4.02
N THR A 388 0.97 7.49 -2.88
CA THR A 388 0.37 7.03 -1.62
C THR A 388 -0.47 8.14 -1.00
N ASP A 389 -1.17 7.86 0.08
CA ASP A 389 -1.92 8.88 0.83
C ASP A 389 -1.00 9.90 1.53
N ALA A 390 0.30 9.59 1.71
CA ALA A 390 1.28 10.50 2.30
C ALA A 390 1.34 11.87 1.62
N ARG A 391 0.99 11.95 0.31
CA ARG A 391 0.93 13.21 -0.45
C ARG A 391 -0.04 14.22 0.13
N TYR A 392 -1.19 13.77 0.64
CA TYR A 392 -2.21 14.66 1.19
C TYR A 392 -1.73 15.33 2.49
N PHE A 393 -0.98 14.59 3.30
CA PHE A 393 -0.38 15.14 4.51
C PHE A 393 0.79 16.08 4.20
N ARG A 394 1.62 15.74 3.18
CA ARG A 394 2.68 16.65 2.70
C ARG A 394 2.11 17.94 2.13
N ASP A 395 0.95 17.89 1.45
CA ASP A 395 0.26 19.09 0.94
C ASP A 395 -0.23 20.03 2.06
N GLN A 396 -0.48 19.48 3.26
CA GLN A 396 -0.74 20.28 4.47
C GLN A 396 0.55 20.81 5.13
N GLY A 397 1.73 20.61 4.51
CA GLY A 397 3.02 21.05 5.04
C GLY A 397 3.59 20.16 6.14
N LEU A 398 3.07 18.96 6.32
CA LEU A 398 3.55 18.03 7.34
C LEU A 398 4.64 17.09 6.79
N PRO A 399 5.64 16.73 7.61
CA PRO A 399 6.52 15.64 7.26
C PRO A 399 5.73 14.32 7.24
N ALA A 400 5.83 13.58 6.13
CA ALA A 400 5.25 12.26 5.98
C ALA A 400 6.29 11.31 5.37
N ILE A 401 6.49 10.16 5.99
CA ILE A 401 7.49 9.16 5.59
C ILE A 401 6.76 7.87 5.26
N GLY A 402 6.97 7.37 4.04
CA GLY A 402 6.51 6.05 3.65
C GLY A 402 7.47 4.99 4.17
N PHE A 403 6.96 4.01 4.93
CA PHE A 403 7.78 2.99 5.54
C PHE A 403 6.99 1.71 5.84
N SER A 404 7.43 0.60 5.27
CA SER A 404 6.91 -0.75 5.54
C SER A 404 8.08 -1.67 5.89
N PRO A 405 8.19 -2.16 7.13
CA PRO A 405 9.33 -2.96 7.57
C PRO A 405 9.24 -4.41 7.09
N MET A 406 9.41 -4.61 5.78
CA MET A 406 9.36 -5.89 5.10
C MET A 406 10.69 -6.12 4.36
N ALA A 407 11.74 -6.57 5.09
CA ALA A 407 13.01 -6.98 4.49
C ALA A 407 12.92 -8.42 3.94
N ASN A 408 13.90 -8.83 3.14
CA ASN A 408 14.01 -10.18 2.58
C ASN A 408 12.72 -10.68 1.90
N THR A 409 11.93 -9.76 1.37
CA THR A 409 10.59 -10.00 0.82
C THR A 409 10.55 -9.51 -0.62
N PRO A 410 10.19 -10.35 -1.61
CA PRO A 410 10.02 -9.89 -2.98
C PRO A 410 8.90 -8.85 -3.06
N ILE A 411 9.02 -7.89 -3.98
CA ILE A 411 8.01 -6.85 -4.18
C ILE A 411 6.88 -7.47 -5.01
N LEU A 412 5.74 -7.76 -4.38
CA LEU A 412 4.60 -8.44 -4.99
C LEU A 412 3.28 -7.67 -4.84
N LEU A 413 3.33 -6.41 -4.39
CA LEU A 413 2.12 -5.59 -4.35
C LEU A 413 1.49 -5.54 -5.76
N HIS A 414 0.16 -5.68 -5.85
CA HIS A 414 -0.64 -5.78 -7.08
C HIS A 414 -0.33 -7.00 -7.97
N ASP A 415 0.66 -7.85 -7.62
CA ASP A 415 0.98 -9.06 -8.36
C ASP A 415 0.19 -10.28 -7.84
N HIS A 416 0.29 -11.41 -8.55
CA HIS A 416 -0.31 -12.67 -8.11
C HIS A 416 0.55 -13.32 -7.03
N ASN A 417 -0.10 -14.09 -6.13
CA ASN A 417 0.58 -14.80 -5.04
C ASN A 417 1.38 -13.87 -4.11
N GLU A 418 0.86 -12.66 -3.87
CA GLU A 418 1.39 -11.76 -2.85
C GLU A 418 1.45 -12.48 -1.50
N PHE A 419 2.57 -12.37 -0.81
CA PHE A 419 2.77 -12.99 0.51
C PHE A 419 3.69 -12.17 1.40
N LEU A 420 3.55 -12.38 2.70
CA LEU A 420 4.51 -11.90 3.69
C LEU A 420 4.90 -13.06 4.62
N ASN A 421 6.21 -13.24 4.84
CA ASN A 421 6.70 -14.25 5.77
C ASN A 421 6.43 -13.82 7.21
N ILE A 422 5.97 -14.75 8.06
CA ILE A 422 5.64 -14.45 9.47
C ILE A 422 6.83 -13.97 10.28
N ALA A 423 8.06 -14.41 9.97
CA ALA A 423 9.24 -13.92 10.68
C ALA A 423 9.50 -12.43 10.36
N GLU A 424 9.36 -12.03 9.10
CA GLU A 424 9.47 -10.62 8.69
C GLU A 424 8.29 -9.79 9.23
N TYR A 425 7.07 -10.33 9.23
CA TYR A 425 5.92 -9.67 9.84
C TYR A 425 6.13 -9.38 11.33
N LEU A 426 6.59 -10.39 12.11
CA LEU A 426 6.86 -10.25 13.53
C LEU A 426 8.03 -9.29 13.79
N LYS A 427 9.07 -9.34 12.95
CA LYS A 427 10.18 -8.40 13.00
C LYS A 427 9.74 -6.95 12.73
N GLY A 428 8.82 -6.76 11.80
CA GLY A 428 8.21 -5.46 11.51
C GLY A 428 7.49 -4.87 12.73
N ILE A 429 6.81 -5.70 13.54
CA ILE A 429 6.20 -5.26 14.81
C ILE A 429 7.27 -4.70 15.77
N GLU A 430 8.42 -5.39 15.92
CA GLU A 430 9.52 -4.92 16.78
C GLU A 430 10.09 -3.58 16.28
N VAL A 431 10.19 -3.41 14.96
CA VAL A 431 10.65 -2.17 14.35
C VAL A 431 9.66 -1.03 14.63
N TYR A 432 8.36 -1.25 14.45
CA TYR A 432 7.35 -0.23 14.79
C TYR A 432 7.24 0.05 16.28
N GLU A 433 7.43 -0.94 17.13
CA GLU A 433 7.54 -0.72 18.58
C GLU A 433 8.68 0.27 18.91
N SER A 434 9.85 0.08 18.29
CA SER A 434 11.01 0.97 18.45
C SER A 434 10.72 2.38 17.91
N ILE A 435 10.09 2.50 16.73
CA ILE A 435 9.77 3.78 16.09
C ILE A 435 8.74 4.54 16.92
N ILE A 436 7.63 3.90 17.30
CA ILE A 436 6.57 4.53 18.10
C ILE A 436 7.15 5.03 19.42
N LYS A 437 7.97 4.22 20.09
CA LYS A 437 8.64 4.60 21.33
C LYS A 437 9.57 5.81 21.12
N ALA A 438 10.37 5.83 20.06
CA ALA A 438 11.28 6.94 19.76
C ALA A 438 10.52 8.23 19.46
N TYR A 439 9.53 8.18 18.58
CA TYR A 439 8.73 9.34 18.17
C TYR A 439 7.94 9.92 19.33
N THR A 440 7.32 9.07 20.13
CA THR A 440 6.46 9.52 21.24
C THR A 440 7.22 9.96 22.46
N SER A 441 8.50 9.62 22.60
CA SER A 441 9.38 10.09 23.68
C SER A 441 10.15 11.37 23.32
N TYR A 442 10.05 11.85 22.07
CA TYR A 442 10.75 13.05 21.62
C TYR A 442 10.14 14.31 22.24
N THR A 443 10.96 15.14 22.90
CA THR A 443 10.53 16.34 23.65
C THR A 443 10.62 17.63 22.83
N GLY A 444 11.24 17.61 21.63
CA GLY A 444 11.39 18.82 20.81
C GLY A 444 10.07 19.31 20.21
N HIS A 445 9.93 20.62 20.01
CA HIS A 445 8.74 21.26 19.43
C HIS A 445 8.79 21.36 17.89
N ALA A 446 9.49 20.47 17.21
CA ALA A 446 9.65 20.55 15.75
C ALA A 446 8.31 20.51 15.00
N ARG A 447 7.75 21.70 14.70
CA ARG A 447 6.94 21.95 13.51
C ARG A 447 7.93 22.36 12.42
N SER A 448 8.16 21.55 11.42
CA SER A 448 8.94 21.98 10.25
C SER A 448 8.09 23.00 9.47
N GLY A 449 8.54 24.25 9.40
CA GLY A 449 8.18 25.13 8.32
C GLY A 449 7.17 26.23 8.54
N THR A 450 7.21 26.97 9.68
CA THR A 450 6.74 28.36 9.73
C THR A 450 7.52 29.15 10.77
N GLU A 451 8.82 29.30 10.59
CA GLU A 451 9.55 30.44 11.14
C GLU A 451 9.84 31.40 9.98
N GLY A 452 9.08 32.46 9.91
CA GLY A 452 9.36 33.50 8.96
C GLY A 452 8.34 34.62 8.97
N CYS A 453 8.69 35.73 9.67
CA CYS A 453 8.07 37.03 9.60
C CYS A 453 6.92 37.34 10.57
N CYS A 454 7.29 37.51 11.86
CA CYS A 454 6.75 38.61 12.64
C CYS A 454 7.90 39.25 13.41
N ASP A 455 8.65 40.13 12.72
CA ASP A 455 9.39 41.23 13.33
C ASP A 455 9.71 42.25 12.23
N ARG A 456 8.80 43.21 12.05
CA ARG A 456 8.98 44.70 11.97
C ARG A 456 7.75 45.38 11.43
#